data_3b67d05a9662f1546056f4956c20cd5b
#
_entry.id   3b67d05a9662f1546056f4956c20cd5b
#
_cell.length_a   1.000
_cell.length_b   1.000
_cell.length_c   1.000
_cell.angle_alpha   90.00
_cell.angle_beta   90.00
_cell.angle_gamma   90.00
#
_symmetry.space_group_name_H-M   'P 1'
#
loop_
_entity.id
_entity.type
_entity.pdbx_description
1 polymer ?
#
loop_
_entity_poly.entity_id
_entity_poly.type
_entity_poly.pdbx_seq_one_letter_code
_entity_poly.pdbx_strand_id
1 'polypeptide(L)'
;EGFAVKIEADEVHLCGEREQEYEAYLQDLLNYGLTQYEARYADTKEDFLLWQDYRQDQVLLKILENPKHNQYGTYYKDGNMYIFAGLKKDASLDEHLKYNDKFLSPDVFQWESIARISAKDEALQRTAKRVLVFVRKVSAENGITLPYTYVGTGHLENPRKDVTTNGSILYDIHMDNPLSQELQEDFQWME
;
A
#
# COMPACT_ATOMS: atom_id res chain seq x y z
N GLU A 1 17.99 8.96 -39.43
CA GLU A 1 17.46 7.70 -38.94
C GLU A 1 17.52 7.75 -37.41
N GLY A 2 16.38 7.60 -36.77
CA GLY A 2 16.27 7.82 -35.34
C GLY A 2 16.81 6.65 -34.52
N PHE A 3 17.32 6.97 -33.36
CA PHE A 3 17.69 6.01 -32.31
C PHE A 3 16.44 5.27 -31.83
N ALA A 4 16.49 3.96 -31.74
CA ALA A 4 15.39 3.13 -31.31
C ALA A 4 15.80 2.19 -30.17
N VAL A 5 14.91 2.07 -29.19
CA VAL A 5 14.99 1.06 -28.16
C VAL A 5 14.05 -0.08 -28.54
N LYS A 6 14.55 -1.30 -28.57
CA LYS A 6 13.77 -2.51 -28.82
C LYS A 6 13.77 -3.36 -27.54
N ILE A 7 12.57 -3.76 -27.12
CA ILE A 7 12.40 -4.65 -25.97
C ILE A 7 12.07 -6.04 -26.51
N GLU A 8 12.89 -7.03 -26.21
CA GLU A 8 12.69 -8.44 -26.57
C GLU A 8 12.75 -9.30 -25.30
N ALA A 9 11.64 -9.93 -24.98
CA ALA A 9 11.47 -10.67 -23.73
C ALA A 9 11.80 -9.78 -22.50
N ASP A 10 12.84 -10.11 -21.76
CA ASP A 10 13.29 -9.36 -20.56
C ASP A 10 14.54 -8.51 -20.82
N GLU A 11 14.93 -8.32 -22.09
CA GLU A 11 16.12 -7.58 -22.46
C GLU A 11 15.79 -6.30 -23.23
N VAL A 12 16.56 -5.24 -22.96
CA VAL A 12 16.47 -3.95 -23.66
C VAL A 12 17.64 -3.81 -24.61
N HIS A 13 17.35 -3.73 -25.91
CA HIS A 13 18.36 -3.58 -26.96
C HIS A 13 18.35 -2.17 -27.53
N LEU A 14 19.52 -1.59 -27.69
CA LEU A 14 19.72 -0.30 -28.35
C LEU A 14 20.02 -0.52 -29.81
N CYS A 15 19.21 0.06 -30.69
CA CYS A 15 19.30 -0.07 -32.14
C CYS A 15 19.55 1.29 -32.79
N GLY A 16 20.48 1.39 -33.77
CA GLY A 16 20.76 2.60 -34.52
C GLY A 16 22.27 2.94 -34.54
N GLU A 17 22.61 4.06 -35.21
CA GLU A 17 23.96 4.61 -35.14
C GLU A 17 24.24 5.15 -33.75
N ARG A 18 25.34 4.71 -33.14
CA ARG A 18 25.69 4.99 -31.77
C ARG A 18 26.70 6.12 -31.68
N GLU A 19 26.28 7.21 -31.04
CA GLU A 19 27.22 8.21 -30.55
C GLU A 19 27.58 7.86 -29.09
N GLN A 20 28.86 7.74 -28.75
CA GLN A 20 29.33 7.34 -27.42
C GLN A 20 28.76 8.20 -26.30
N GLU A 21 28.58 9.49 -26.54
CA GLU A 21 28.04 10.42 -25.58
C GLU A 21 26.56 10.12 -25.27
N TYR A 22 25.79 9.74 -26.28
CA TYR A 22 24.40 9.37 -26.16
C TYR A 22 24.19 8.03 -25.42
N GLU A 23 25.07 7.05 -25.70
CA GLU A 23 25.07 5.78 -24.96
C GLU A 23 25.34 5.99 -23.47
N ALA A 24 26.26 6.88 -23.10
CA ALA A 24 26.56 7.21 -21.72
C ALA A 24 25.33 7.83 -21.00
N TYR A 25 24.66 8.77 -21.65
CA TYR A 25 23.43 9.37 -21.13
C TYR A 25 22.31 8.34 -20.93
N LEU A 26 22.12 7.46 -21.91
CA LEU A 26 21.08 6.44 -21.84
C LEU A 26 21.36 5.42 -20.74
N GLN A 27 22.63 5.01 -20.61
CA GLN A 27 23.05 4.10 -19.55
C GLN A 27 22.84 4.71 -18.15
N ASP A 28 23.15 5.99 -18.00
CA ASP A 28 22.94 6.71 -16.73
C ASP A 28 21.45 6.82 -16.39
N LEU A 29 20.61 7.12 -17.37
CA LEU A 29 19.17 7.17 -17.21
C LEU A 29 18.58 5.78 -16.84
N LEU A 30 19.03 4.72 -17.49
CA LEU A 30 18.61 3.35 -17.19
C LEU A 30 19.06 2.94 -15.78
N ASN A 31 20.28 3.23 -15.39
CA ASN A 31 20.81 2.96 -14.05
C ASN A 31 20.02 3.72 -12.98
N TYR A 32 19.73 4.99 -13.23
CA TYR A 32 18.86 5.77 -12.34
C TYR A 32 17.46 5.16 -12.22
N GLY A 33 16.85 4.80 -13.36
CA GLY A 33 15.54 4.15 -13.39
C GLY A 33 15.54 2.82 -12.64
N LEU A 34 16.57 2.00 -12.81
CA LEU A 34 16.73 0.73 -12.10
C LEU A 34 16.87 0.96 -10.59
N THR A 35 17.70 1.91 -10.17
CA THR A 35 17.85 2.27 -8.76
C THR A 35 16.54 2.71 -8.14
N GLN A 36 15.75 3.53 -8.84
CA GLN A 36 14.42 3.94 -8.39
C GLN A 36 13.43 2.77 -8.31
N TYR A 37 13.48 1.88 -9.29
CA TYR A 37 12.66 0.69 -9.32
C TYR A 37 12.98 -0.24 -8.14
N GLU A 38 14.27 -0.56 -7.95
CA GLU A 38 14.72 -1.41 -6.85
C GLU A 38 14.34 -0.82 -5.48
N ALA A 39 14.54 0.49 -5.29
CA ALA A 39 14.17 1.17 -4.05
C ALA A 39 12.66 1.09 -3.77
N ARG A 40 11.82 1.20 -4.80
CA ARG A 40 10.35 1.15 -4.65
C ARG A 40 9.80 -0.26 -4.45
N TYR A 41 10.49 -1.29 -4.94
CA TYR A 41 10.08 -2.70 -4.80
C TYR A 41 10.90 -3.46 -3.74
N ALA A 42 11.78 -2.78 -3.01
CA ALA A 42 12.71 -3.41 -2.08
C ALA A 42 12.04 -4.29 -1.01
N ASP A 43 10.86 -3.90 -0.58
CA ASP A 43 10.12 -4.59 0.48
C ASP A 43 9.24 -5.73 -0.03
N THR A 44 8.64 -5.61 -1.21
CA THR A 44 7.57 -6.52 -1.64
C THR A 44 8.01 -7.59 -2.63
N LYS A 45 8.91 -7.30 -3.54
CA LYS A 45 9.16 -8.09 -4.76
C LYS A 45 7.87 -8.42 -5.54
N GLU A 46 6.86 -7.59 -5.38
CA GLU A 46 5.52 -7.77 -5.93
C GLU A 46 5.14 -6.60 -6.84
N ASP A 47 3.92 -6.65 -7.37
CA ASP A 47 3.43 -5.70 -8.38
C ASP A 47 2.99 -4.33 -7.82
N PHE A 48 3.38 -3.97 -6.60
CA PHE A 48 3.02 -2.68 -5.99
C PHE A 48 4.29 -1.85 -5.73
N LEU A 49 4.28 -0.64 -6.29
CA LEU A 49 5.33 0.35 -6.07
C LEU A 49 5.08 1.12 -4.80
N LEU A 50 6.08 1.23 -3.93
CA LEU A 50 6.02 2.09 -2.75
C LEU A 50 5.62 3.52 -3.14
N TRP A 51 4.70 4.07 -2.33
CA TRP A 51 4.20 5.44 -2.43
C TRP A 51 3.45 5.76 -3.74
N GLN A 52 3.04 4.73 -4.47
CA GLN A 52 2.18 4.85 -5.63
C GLN A 52 0.71 4.70 -5.22
N ASP A 53 -0.15 5.45 -5.89
CA ASP A 53 -1.59 5.40 -5.69
C ASP A 53 -2.24 4.26 -6.46
N TYR A 54 -3.15 3.55 -5.77
CA TYR A 54 -3.93 2.46 -6.33
C TYR A 54 -5.40 2.59 -5.95
N ARG A 55 -6.27 2.35 -6.88
CA ARG A 55 -7.68 2.12 -6.55
C ARG A 55 -7.83 0.71 -5.97
N GLN A 56 -8.71 0.57 -5.01
CA GLN A 56 -8.95 -0.73 -4.35
C GLN A 56 -9.30 -1.84 -5.36
N ASP A 57 -10.13 -1.53 -6.37
CA ASP A 57 -10.48 -2.49 -7.42
C ASP A 57 -9.27 -2.95 -8.25
N GLN A 58 -8.32 -2.06 -8.54
CA GLN A 58 -7.08 -2.42 -9.23
C GLN A 58 -6.24 -3.41 -8.43
N VAL A 59 -6.12 -3.19 -7.13
CA VAL A 59 -5.42 -4.13 -6.23
C VAL A 59 -6.15 -5.47 -6.17
N LEU A 60 -7.47 -5.44 -5.99
CA LEU A 60 -8.28 -6.66 -5.89
C LEU A 60 -8.24 -7.50 -7.16
N LEU A 61 -8.21 -6.88 -8.35
CA LEU A 61 -8.06 -7.59 -9.62
C LEU A 61 -6.72 -8.32 -9.76
N LYS A 62 -5.67 -7.82 -9.08
CA LYS A 62 -4.36 -8.48 -9.07
C LYS A 62 -4.30 -9.67 -8.11
N ILE A 63 -4.98 -9.59 -6.97
CA ILE A 63 -4.85 -10.57 -5.89
C ILE A 63 -5.97 -11.61 -5.86
N LEU A 64 -7.14 -11.32 -6.43
CA LEU A 64 -8.31 -12.18 -6.41
C LEU A 64 -8.70 -12.61 -7.82
N GLU A 65 -8.97 -13.91 -8.02
CA GLU A 65 -9.44 -14.43 -9.31
C GLU A 65 -10.83 -13.91 -9.71
N ASN A 66 -11.67 -13.60 -8.72
CA ASN A 66 -13.02 -13.10 -8.92
C ASN A 66 -13.38 -12.09 -7.83
N PRO A 67 -12.94 -10.84 -7.97
CA PRO A 67 -13.25 -9.79 -7.01
C PRO A 67 -14.74 -9.46 -7.09
N LYS A 68 -15.53 -10.01 -6.18
CA LYS A 68 -16.89 -9.51 -5.94
C LYS A 68 -16.75 -8.12 -5.31
N HIS A 69 -17.73 -7.24 -5.57
CA HIS A 69 -17.82 -5.94 -4.90
C HIS A 69 -17.77 -6.14 -3.38
N ASN A 70 -16.58 -6.04 -2.84
CA ASN A 70 -16.34 -6.15 -1.41
C ASN A 70 -16.08 -4.75 -0.89
N GLN A 71 -16.92 -4.31 0.03
CA GLN A 71 -16.78 -3.03 0.73
C GLN A 71 -15.86 -3.16 1.96
N TYR A 72 -15.23 -4.32 2.14
CA TYR A 72 -14.35 -4.57 3.28
C TYR A 72 -12.99 -3.92 3.09
N GLY A 73 -12.43 -3.39 4.17
CA GLY A 73 -11.09 -2.82 4.19
C GLY A 73 -9.97 -3.85 4.30
N THR A 74 -10.28 -5.17 4.34
CA THR A 74 -9.29 -6.21 4.60
C THR A 74 -9.52 -7.44 3.73
N TYR A 75 -8.43 -7.96 3.14
CA TYR A 75 -8.45 -9.16 2.29
C TYR A 75 -7.27 -10.06 2.62
N TYR A 76 -7.43 -11.36 2.31
CA TYR A 76 -6.41 -12.38 2.58
C TYR A 76 -6.17 -13.21 1.32
N LYS A 77 -4.91 -13.38 0.95
CA LYS A 77 -4.49 -14.21 -0.17
C LYS A 77 -3.09 -14.77 0.06
N ASP A 78 -2.93 -16.08 -0.08
CA ASP A 78 -1.64 -16.81 -0.03
C ASP A 78 -0.80 -16.53 1.24
N GLY A 79 -1.50 -16.32 2.37
CA GLY A 79 -0.88 -16.00 3.66
C GLY A 79 -0.52 -14.52 3.83
N ASN A 80 -0.82 -13.69 2.86
CA ASN A 80 -0.70 -12.23 2.97
C ASN A 80 -2.05 -11.61 3.35
N MET A 81 -1.97 -10.49 4.05
CA MET A 81 -3.10 -9.66 4.42
C MET A 81 -2.97 -8.29 3.74
N TYR A 82 -4.05 -7.83 3.16
CA TYR A 82 -4.14 -6.54 2.45
C TYR A 82 -5.09 -5.63 3.22
N ILE A 83 -4.61 -4.50 3.66
CA ILE A 83 -5.37 -3.52 4.45
C ILE A 83 -5.58 -2.25 3.65
N PHE A 84 -6.82 -1.77 3.60
CA PHE A 84 -7.22 -0.48 3.03
C PHE A 84 -7.80 0.39 4.14
N ALA A 85 -7.04 1.38 4.58
CA ALA A 85 -7.38 2.25 5.70
C ALA A 85 -7.56 3.71 5.25
N GLY A 86 -8.53 4.38 5.85
CA GLY A 86 -8.74 5.82 5.69
C GLY A 86 -8.41 6.55 6.98
N LEU A 87 -7.53 7.55 6.95
CA LEU A 87 -7.10 8.29 8.12
C LEU A 87 -8.18 9.22 8.66
N LYS A 88 -8.84 9.98 7.78
CA LYS A 88 -10.00 10.80 8.13
C LYS A 88 -11.28 10.06 7.86
N LYS A 89 -12.10 9.95 8.86
CA LYS A 89 -13.46 9.42 8.71
C LYS A 89 -14.42 10.58 8.40
N ASP A 90 -15.39 10.33 7.54
CA ASP A 90 -16.44 11.29 7.26
C ASP A 90 -17.20 11.58 8.54
N ALA A 91 -17.44 12.87 8.83
CA ALA A 91 -18.17 13.29 10.03
C ALA A 91 -19.62 12.76 10.07
N SER A 92 -20.18 12.43 8.90
CA SER A 92 -21.52 11.84 8.75
C SER A 92 -21.60 10.35 9.06
N LEU A 93 -20.46 9.63 9.20
CA LEU A 93 -20.45 8.23 9.54
C LEU A 93 -20.87 8.00 10.99
N ASP A 94 -21.63 6.94 11.21
CA ASP A 94 -21.94 6.44 12.55
C ASP A 94 -20.65 6.19 13.34
N GLU A 95 -20.66 6.51 14.64
CA GLU A 95 -19.44 6.41 15.48
C GLU A 95 -18.82 5.01 15.48
N HIS A 96 -19.63 3.95 15.39
CA HIS A 96 -19.16 2.57 15.34
C HIS A 96 -18.44 2.19 14.01
N LEU A 97 -18.46 3.07 13.01
CA LEU A 97 -17.72 2.94 11.75
C LEU A 97 -16.46 3.84 11.70
N LYS A 98 -16.21 4.60 12.76
CA LYS A 98 -15.04 5.45 12.90
C LYS A 98 -13.90 4.65 13.54
N TYR A 99 -13.15 3.90 12.73
CA TYR A 99 -11.95 3.19 13.18
C TYR A 99 -10.83 4.17 13.56
N ASN A 100 -9.98 3.76 14.51
CA ASN A 100 -8.84 4.57 15.00
C ASN A 100 -7.55 4.31 14.21
N ASP A 101 -7.67 4.29 12.87
CA ASP A 101 -6.52 4.08 12.00
C ASP A 101 -5.67 5.36 11.95
N LYS A 102 -4.39 5.26 12.31
CA LYS A 102 -3.45 6.40 12.28
C LYS A 102 -2.00 5.94 12.34
N PHE A 103 -1.10 6.77 11.85
CA PHE A 103 0.33 6.58 12.12
C PHE A 103 0.66 7.05 13.54
N LEU A 104 1.36 6.22 14.31
CA LEU A 104 1.90 6.55 15.63
C LEU A 104 3.33 7.09 15.49
N SER A 105 4.06 6.65 14.49
CA SER A 105 5.39 7.10 14.07
C SER A 105 5.55 6.83 12.57
N PRO A 106 6.60 7.29 11.91
CA PRO A 106 6.82 7.01 10.48
C PRO A 106 6.83 5.53 10.12
N ASP A 107 7.15 4.66 11.06
CA ASP A 107 7.32 3.22 10.92
C ASP A 107 6.27 2.38 11.67
N VAL A 108 5.32 3.03 12.38
CA VAL A 108 4.26 2.33 13.12
C VAL A 108 2.89 2.84 12.74
N PHE A 109 2.08 1.99 12.14
CA PHE A 109 0.69 2.27 11.78
C PHE A 109 -0.25 1.54 12.74
N GLN A 110 -1.06 2.28 13.51
CA GLN A 110 -2.15 1.70 14.28
C GLN A 110 -3.33 1.42 13.36
N TRP A 111 -3.78 0.16 13.36
CA TRP A 111 -4.93 -0.28 12.58
C TRP A 111 -5.97 -0.95 13.47
N GLU A 112 -7.23 -0.68 13.20
CA GLU A 112 -8.36 -1.27 13.90
C GLU A 112 -9.13 -2.24 13.00
N SER A 113 -9.29 -3.49 13.47
CA SER A 113 -10.09 -4.48 12.75
C SER A 113 -11.57 -4.11 12.75
N ILE A 114 -12.35 -4.74 11.87
CA ILE A 114 -13.81 -4.60 11.91
C ILE A 114 -14.36 -5.05 13.27
N ALA A 115 -15.43 -4.41 13.72
CA ALA A 115 -16.18 -4.85 14.88
C ALA A 115 -16.74 -6.27 14.68
N ARG A 116 -16.81 -7.06 15.75
CA ARG A 116 -17.32 -8.45 15.72
C ARG A 116 -16.60 -9.34 14.70
N ILE A 117 -15.28 -9.25 14.68
CA ILE A 117 -14.45 -10.10 13.83
C ILE A 117 -14.80 -11.58 14.01
N SER A 118 -14.90 -12.33 12.91
CA SER A 118 -15.10 -13.77 12.99
C SER A 118 -13.86 -14.47 13.53
N ALA A 119 -14.02 -15.62 14.20
CA ALA A 119 -12.88 -16.42 14.66
C ALA A 119 -11.96 -16.85 13.52
N LYS A 120 -12.51 -17.03 12.32
CA LYS A 120 -11.72 -17.32 11.09
C LYS A 120 -10.85 -16.14 10.70
N ASP A 121 -11.41 -14.92 10.67
CA ASP A 121 -10.65 -13.72 10.29
C ASP A 121 -9.61 -13.38 11.35
N GLU A 122 -9.95 -13.54 12.65
CA GLU A 122 -8.98 -13.37 13.74
C GLU A 122 -7.80 -14.35 13.59
N ALA A 123 -8.07 -15.61 13.22
CA ALA A 123 -7.02 -16.60 12.97
C ALA A 123 -6.16 -16.20 11.76
N LEU A 124 -6.75 -15.70 10.68
CA LEU A 124 -6.03 -15.22 9.50
C LEU A 124 -5.14 -14.02 9.82
N GLN A 125 -5.62 -13.08 10.64
CA GLN A 125 -4.81 -11.94 11.11
C GLN A 125 -3.59 -12.41 11.90
N ARG A 126 -3.78 -13.34 12.84
CA ARG A 126 -2.70 -13.88 13.68
C ARG A 126 -1.65 -14.68 12.89
N THR A 127 -2.02 -15.25 11.75
CA THR A 127 -1.16 -16.10 10.92
C THR A 127 -0.67 -15.43 9.65
N ALA A 128 -1.00 -14.16 9.44
CA ALA A 128 -0.54 -13.40 8.29
C ALA A 128 0.99 -13.32 8.30
N LYS A 129 1.59 -13.74 7.18
CA LYS A 129 3.05 -13.69 7.01
C LYS A 129 3.55 -12.29 6.73
N ARG A 130 2.74 -11.53 6.00
CA ARG A 130 3.00 -10.15 5.60
C ARG A 130 1.68 -9.39 5.56
N VAL A 131 1.75 -8.12 5.90
CA VAL A 131 0.62 -7.19 5.83
C VAL A 131 0.99 -6.10 4.83
N LEU A 132 0.23 -6.01 3.73
CA LEU A 132 0.38 -4.94 2.75
C LEU A 132 -0.61 -3.82 3.09
N VAL A 133 -0.10 -2.61 3.26
CA VAL A 133 -0.87 -1.49 3.78
C VAL A 133 -1.10 -0.43 2.71
N PHE A 134 -2.37 -0.11 2.48
CA PHE A 134 -2.85 0.91 1.56
C PHE A 134 -3.64 1.95 2.35
N VAL A 135 -3.19 3.19 2.32
CA VAL A 135 -3.76 4.27 3.16
C VAL A 135 -4.22 5.43 2.28
N ARG A 136 -5.35 6.03 2.62
CA ARG A 136 -5.79 7.30 2.04
C ARG A 136 -6.17 8.29 3.13
N LYS A 137 -5.95 9.57 2.86
CA LYS A 137 -6.24 10.65 3.80
C LYS A 137 -7.75 10.79 4.07
N VAL A 138 -8.53 10.85 3.01
CA VAL A 138 -10.00 10.95 3.04
C VAL A 138 -10.61 9.99 2.00
N SER A 139 -11.87 9.61 2.20
CA SER A 139 -12.54 8.68 1.28
C SER A 139 -12.88 9.28 -0.07
N ALA A 140 -13.26 10.55 -0.09
CA ALA A 140 -13.60 11.28 -1.30
C ALA A 140 -13.33 12.77 -1.12
N GLU A 141 -13.08 13.45 -2.24
CA GLU A 141 -12.95 14.89 -2.31
C GLU A 141 -13.73 15.39 -3.54
N ASN A 142 -14.56 16.42 -3.34
CA ASN A 142 -15.44 16.99 -4.40
C ASN A 142 -16.29 15.93 -5.12
N GLY A 143 -16.76 14.90 -4.41
CA GLY A 143 -17.57 13.79 -4.95
C GLY A 143 -16.77 12.72 -5.71
N ILE A 144 -15.45 12.84 -5.77
CA ILE A 144 -14.54 11.87 -6.41
C ILE A 144 -13.92 11.00 -5.33
N THR A 145 -14.08 9.67 -5.42
CA THR A 145 -13.42 8.72 -4.54
C THR A 145 -11.91 8.75 -4.78
N LEU A 146 -11.16 8.99 -3.72
CA LEU A 146 -9.69 9.02 -3.80
C LEU A 146 -9.09 7.62 -3.78
N PRO A 147 -7.96 7.41 -4.48
CA PRO A 147 -7.18 6.18 -4.41
C PRO A 147 -6.54 6.03 -3.02
N TYR A 148 -5.89 4.88 -2.82
CA TYR A 148 -5.06 4.60 -1.66
C TYR A 148 -3.60 4.64 -2.08
N THR A 149 -2.76 5.27 -1.30
CA THR A 149 -1.31 5.19 -1.45
C THR A 149 -0.81 3.89 -0.83
N TYR A 150 -0.04 3.11 -1.57
CA TYR A 150 0.63 1.94 -1.01
C TYR A 150 1.82 2.38 -0.17
N VAL A 151 1.77 2.10 1.14
CA VAL A 151 2.78 2.55 2.10
C VAL A 151 3.76 1.44 2.52
N GLY A 152 3.66 0.28 1.89
CA GLY A 152 4.60 -0.82 2.09
C GLY A 152 4.03 -2.02 2.82
N THR A 153 4.93 -2.90 3.24
CA THR A 153 4.63 -4.07 4.05
C THR A 153 5.01 -3.85 5.51
N GLY A 154 4.47 -4.73 6.35
CA GLY A 154 4.79 -4.78 7.77
C GLY A 154 4.21 -6.02 8.42
N HIS A 155 4.24 -6.06 9.73
CA HIS A 155 3.70 -7.16 10.53
C HIS A 155 2.87 -6.65 11.71
N LEU A 156 1.83 -7.41 12.06
CA LEU A 156 0.90 -7.09 13.14
C LEU A 156 1.54 -7.41 14.50
N GLU A 157 1.48 -6.43 15.41
CA GLU A 157 1.93 -6.59 16.79
C GLU A 157 0.89 -6.03 17.78
N ASN A 158 1.11 -6.29 19.05
CA ASN A 158 0.39 -5.71 20.18
C ASN A 158 -1.16 -5.76 20.05
N PRO A 159 -1.78 -6.95 19.81
CA PRO A 159 -3.23 -7.04 19.71
C PRO A 159 -3.92 -6.58 21.00
N ARG A 160 -4.76 -5.56 20.90
CA ARG A 160 -5.53 -5.00 22.01
C ARG A 160 -7.02 -5.03 21.66
N LYS A 161 -7.85 -5.67 22.52
CA LYS A 161 -9.30 -5.60 22.34
C LYS A 161 -9.79 -4.22 22.79
N ASP A 162 -10.38 -3.49 21.87
CA ASP A 162 -11.05 -2.24 22.19
C ASP A 162 -12.46 -2.55 22.71
N VAL A 163 -12.68 -2.31 24.01
CA VAL A 163 -13.97 -2.51 24.66
C VAL A 163 -15.00 -1.43 24.29
N THR A 164 -14.55 -0.32 23.70
CA THR A 164 -15.41 0.81 23.29
C THR A 164 -16.04 0.59 21.92
N THR A 165 -15.43 -0.23 21.05
CA THR A 165 -15.81 -0.40 19.64
C THR A 165 -16.42 -1.78 19.32
N ASN A 166 -17.28 -2.32 20.18
CA ASN A 166 -17.99 -3.59 19.96
C ASN A 166 -17.08 -4.80 19.66
N GLY A 167 -15.87 -4.84 20.24
CA GLY A 167 -14.97 -6.00 20.18
C GLY A 167 -14.09 -6.03 18.94
N SER A 168 -13.79 -4.89 18.34
CA SER A 168 -12.67 -4.77 17.39
C SER A 168 -11.32 -5.01 18.08
N ILE A 169 -10.32 -5.30 17.29
CA ILE A 169 -8.95 -5.50 17.76
C ILE A 169 -8.08 -4.41 17.15
N LEU A 170 -7.40 -3.66 18.00
CA LEU A 170 -6.34 -2.72 17.61
C LEU A 170 -5.02 -3.46 17.49
N TYR A 171 -4.30 -3.20 16.41
CA TYR A 171 -2.95 -3.69 16.18
C TYR A 171 -2.02 -2.51 15.92
N ASP A 172 -0.76 -2.68 16.28
CA ASP A 172 0.32 -1.86 15.77
C ASP A 172 0.94 -2.62 14.58
N ILE A 173 1.02 -2.00 13.42
CA ILE A 173 1.69 -2.54 12.24
C ILE A 173 3.07 -1.89 12.20
N HIS A 174 4.10 -2.69 12.47
CA HIS A 174 5.48 -2.26 12.27
C HIS A 174 5.82 -2.39 10.80
N MET A 175 6.04 -1.23 10.16
CA MET A 175 6.32 -1.13 8.73
C MET A 175 7.76 -1.50 8.43
N ASP A 176 7.98 -2.27 7.37
CA ASP A 176 9.32 -2.63 6.91
C ASP A 176 10.09 -1.42 6.36
N ASN A 177 9.37 -0.42 5.87
CA ASN A 177 9.91 0.85 5.41
C ASN A 177 9.18 2.01 6.09
N PRO A 178 9.89 2.98 6.68
CA PRO A 178 9.25 4.16 7.24
C PRO A 178 8.67 5.04 6.12
N LEU A 179 7.61 5.80 6.42
CA LEU A 179 7.05 6.77 5.51
C LEU A 179 8.11 7.77 5.03
N SER A 180 8.06 8.11 3.75
CA SER A 180 8.84 9.23 3.22
C SER A 180 8.45 10.54 3.90
N GLN A 181 9.38 11.51 3.95
CA GLN A 181 9.10 12.81 4.56
C GLN A 181 7.88 13.49 3.91
N GLU A 182 7.74 13.39 2.59
CA GLU A 182 6.61 13.95 1.85
C GLU A 182 5.26 13.35 2.31
N LEU A 183 5.19 12.03 2.50
CA LEU A 183 3.99 11.37 3.01
C LEU A 183 3.73 11.66 4.49
N GLN A 184 4.78 11.84 5.30
CA GLN A 184 4.63 12.28 6.68
C GLN A 184 3.97 13.65 6.73
N GLU A 185 4.36 14.57 5.87
CA GLU A 185 3.78 15.92 5.77
C GLU A 185 2.33 15.87 5.23
N ASP A 186 2.05 15.02 4.23
CA ASP A 186 0.70 14.89 3.63
C ASP A 186 -0.27 14.18 4.56
N PHE A 187 0.13 13.08 5.18
CA PHE A 187 -0.70 12.36 6.16
C PHE A 187 -0.75 13.03 7.51
N GLN A 188 -0.12 14.23 7.60
CA GLN A 188 0.15 14.95 8.85
C GLN A 188 -0.70 14.48 10.01
N TRP A 189 0.02 14.08 10.97
CA TRP A 189 -0.25 13.97 12.39
C TRP A 189 -1.39 14.94 12.75
N MET A 190 -2.62 14.54 12.47
CA MET A 190 -3.74 15.37 12.83
C MET A 190 -4.00 15.11 14.29
N GLU A 191 -3.50 16.04 15.11
CA GLU A 191 -3.92 16.23 16.48
C GLU A 191 -5.44 16.36 16.59
#